data_53c1586e64bd74f66acc236c95a129b6
#
_entry.id   53c1586e64bd74f66acc236c95a129b6
#
_cell.length_a   1.000
_cell.length_b   1.000
_cell.length_c   1.000
_cell.angle_alpha   90.00
_cell.angle_beta   90.00
_cell.angle_gamma   90.00
#
_symmetry.space_group_name_H-M   'P 1'
#
loop_
_entity.id
_entity.type
_entity.pdbx_description
1 polymer ?
#
loop_
_entity_poly.entity_id
_entity_poly.type
_entity_poly.pdbx_seq_one_letter_code
_entity_poly.pdbx_strand_id
1 'polypeptide(L)'
;MSSRLRRNVPRSSIIVVLALSCALIAVTAQARAPTWVSAWIGRGPLSTTITTDHTFTDPVPDLTGRTLRVMAHLTAGGSQVRVRLSQRFSATSLGIGAGHVAIRTSGSGIASRTDRALTFAGSSSALVAAGSDLWSDPVTLPVSAGQDLAISLYVPGSFVPTTEGGRAQVKTAYHGAGNQVSAPSLTGASTTRQVFAVYEVQVLTSRPEAAIVALGDSITEGACSAVDADGDWPDRLAARMPSLPDGTPLAVLNAGIGSGRFASSDGAGLRGLLRLDELLKLPEVRWVMLLMGVNDISYEHVDASFLETAYEQAIAKAHQARKQILGVPILPFGHSVKDVGNNKQTAQVVNQWIRDHDKRQGAAEPSFDAVIDVEAAVKDASDPAWSLRSDLTCDHVHPNQAGYQAIAAAIPLALFTPVTAVPAARAK
;
A
#
# COMPACT_ATOMS: atom_id res chain seq x y z
N MET A 1 -38.49 -28.64 100.31
CA MET A 1 -37.28 -27.91 100.16
C MET A 1 -36.78 -28.13 98.74
N SER A 2 -36.76 -27.10 98.00
CA SER A 2 -36.78 -27.04 96.52
C SER A 2 -35.39 -27.19 95.96
N SER A 3 -35.14 -28.18 95.05
CA SER A 3 -33.96 -28.31 94.20
C SER A 3 -34.30 -27.95 92.73
N ARG A 4 -33.74 -26.90 92.25
CA ARG A 4 -33.89 -26.47 90.82
C ARG A 4 -32.91 -27.23 89.99
N LEU A 5 -33.38 -28.04 89.04
CA LEU A 5 -32.62 -28.63 87.96
C LEU A 5 -32.32 -27.52 86.88
N ARG A 6 -31.08 -27.32 86.61
CA ARG A 6 -30.63 -26.55 85.40
C ARG A 6 -30.51 -27.51 84.23
N ARG A 7 -31.28 -27.22 83.15
CA ARG A 7 -31.13 -27.90 81.85
C ARG A 7 -30.02 -27.25 81.08
N ASN A 8 -29.01 -28.02 80.70
CA ASN A 8 -28.01 -27.65 79.74
C ASN A 8 -28.58 -27.83 78.33
N VAL A 9 -28.51 -26.77 77.50
CA VAL A 9 -28.85 -26.81 76.11
C VAL A 9 -27.51 -26.82 75.30
N PRO A 10 -27.28 -27.78 74.42
CA PRO A 10 -26.06 -27.76 73.58
C PRO A 10 -26.20 -26.72 72.49
N ARG A 11 -25.17 -25.87 72.34
CA ARG A 11 -25.03 -24.94 71.23
C ARG A 11 -24.52 -25.73 70.02
N SER A 12 -25.40 -25.95 69.00
CA SER A 12 -25.01 -26.44 67.67
C SER A 12 -24.40 -25.30 66.89
N SER A 13 -23.12 -25.39 66.62
CA SER A 13 -22.41 -24.47 65.68
C SER A 13 -22.77 -24.84 64.25
N ILE A 14 -23.52 -24.00 63.56
CA ILE A 14 -23.80 -24.12 62.15
C ILE A 14 -22.58 -23.53 61.40
N ILE A 15 -21.79 -24.39 60.80
CA ILE A 15 -20.72 -23.97 59.82
C ILE A 15 -21.41 -23.74 58.50
N VAL A 16 -21.54 -22.47 58.09
CA VAL A 16 -21.95 -22.08 56.72
C VAL A 16 -20.73 -22.16 55.83
N VAL A 17 -20.66 -23.20 55.02
CA VAL A 17 -19.67 -23.30 53.94
C VAL A 17 -20.18 -22.48 52.75
N LEU A 18 -19.62 -21.27 52.53
CA LEU A 18 -19.82 -20.52 51.29
C LEU A 18 -19.01 -21.19 50.20
N ALA A 19 -19.64 -21.95 49.32
CA ALA A 19 -19.06 -22.39 48.07
C ALA A 19 -19.02 -21.22 47.10
N LEU A 20 -17.86 -20.59 46.91
CA LEU A 20 -17.60 -19.63 45.84
C LEU A 20 -17.52 -20.39 44.50
N SER A 21 -18.60 -20.44 43.74
CA SER A 21 -18.61 -20.93 42.37
C SER A 21 -17.96 -19.88 41.48
N CYS A 22 -16.66 -19.99 41.20
CA CYS A 22 -16.00 -19.25 40.10
C CYS A 22 -16.54 -19.80 38.76
N ALA A 23 -17.57 -19.20 38.21
CA ALA A 23 -17.94 -19.41 36.82
C ALA A 23 -16.84 -18.82 35.95
N LEU A 24 -15.94 -19.64 35.42
CA LEU A 24 -15.08 -19.28 34.31
C LEU A 24 -16.00 -19.03 33.11
N ILE A 25 -16.27 -17.76 32.82
CA ILE A 25 -16.84 -17.37 31.53
C ILE A 25 -15.70 -17.56 30.50
N ALA A 26 -15.68 -18.72 29.87
CA ALA A 26 -14.86 -18.92 28.66
C ALA A 26 -15.44 -18.00 27.59
N VAL A 27 -14.83 -16.84 27.38
CA VAL A 27 -15.07 -16.03 26.20
C VAL A 27 -14.55 -16.85 25.03
N THR A 28 -15.41 -17.64 24.42
CA THR A 28 -15.11 -18.26 23.13
C THR A 28 -14.97 -17.11 22.13
N ALA A 29 -13.74 -16.79 21.77
CA ALA A 29 -13.46 -15.90 20.65
C ALA A 29 -14.13 -16.53 19.42
N GLN A 30 -15.26 -15.97 19.00
CA GLN A 30 -15.97 -16.44 17.83
C GLN A 30 -15.04 -16.21 16.64
N ALA A 31 -14.60 -17.28 15.99
CA ALA A 31 -13.72 -17.20 14.83
C ALA A 31 -14.41 -16.31 13.77
N ARG A 32 -13.78 -15.20 13.46
CA ARG A 32 -14.27 -14.28 12.43
C ARG A 32 -14.24 -14.99 11.07
N ALA A 33 -15.26 -14.78 10.25
CA ALA A 33 -15.26 -15.27 8.88
C ALA A 33 -14.04 -14.71 8.13
N PRO A 34 -13.32 -15.54 7.38
CA PRO A 34 -12.19 -15.08 6.60
C PRO A 34 -12.59 -13.98 5.62
N THR A 35 -11.72 -12.98 5.47
CA THR A 35 -11.94 -11.83 4.57
C THR A 35 -10.76 -11.68 3.61
N TRP A 36 -11.05 -11.19 2.40
CA TRP A 36 -10.04 -10.82 1.43
C TRP A 36 -9.50 -9.43 1.75
N VAL A 37 -8.16 -9.30 1.76
CA VAL A 37 -7.45 -8.05 1.99
C VAL A 37 -6.34 -7.90 0.95
N SER A 38 -6.07 -6.66 0.56
CA SER A 38 -5.00 -6.37 -0.40
C SER A 38 -3.64 -6.55 0.29
N ALA A 39 -2.80 -7.40 -0.28
CA ALA A 39 -1.45 -7.64 0.16
C ALA A 39 -0.40 -6.94 -0.73
N TRP A 40 -0.80 -6.58 -1.93
CA TRP A 40 0.00 -5.81 -2.88
C TRP A 40 -0.93 -5.16 -3.91
N ILE A 41 -0.62 -3.94 -4.31
CA ILE A 41 -1.28 -3.24 -5.40
C ILE A 41 -0.26 -2.85 -6.47
N GLY A 42 -0.55 -3.14 -7.73
CA GLY A 42 0.16 -2.56 -8.86
C GLY A 42 -0.21 -1.09 -8.94
N ARG A 43 0.66 -0.27 -8.53
CA ARG A 43 0.71 1.18 -8.25
C ARG A 43 -0.30 2.10 -8.95
N GLY A 44 -1.49 1.64 -9.26
CA GLY A 44 -2.65 2.44 -9.67
C GLY A 44 -3.03 2.36 -11.16
N PRO A 45 -4.23 2.84 -11.48
CA PRO A 45 -4.69 2.92 -12.86
C PRO A 45 -3.89 3.97 -13.64
N LEU A 46 -3.64 3.71 -14.90
CA LEU A 46 -2.57 4.28 -15.65
C LEU A 46 -3.00 5.17 -16.78
N SER A 47 -2.05 6.00 -17.15
CA SER A 47 -2.05 6.75 -18.40
C SER A 47 -2.25 5.82 -19.60
N THR A 48 -3.04 6.28 -20.54
CA THR A 48 -3.19 5.66 -21.86
C THR A 48 -1.93 5.81 -22.73
N THR A 49 -0.90 6.51 -22.23
CA THR A 49 0.31 6.75 -22.97
C THR A 49 1.49 6.35 -22.09
N ILE A 50 2.24 5.35 -22.53
CA ILE A 50 3.56 5.06 -21.99
C ILE A 50 4.45 6.22 -22.42
N THR A 51 4.49 7.25 -21.58
CA THR A 51 5.42 8.35 -21.79
C THR A 51 6.81 7.86 -21.43
N THR A 52 7.72 7.92 -22.36
CA THR A 52 9.15 7.86 -22.11
C THR A 52 9.55 9.09 -21.31
N ASP A 53 9.26 9.09 -20.01
CA ASP A 53 9.83 10.08 -19.12
C ASP A 53 11.35 9.84 -19.04
N HIS A 54 12.11 10.91 -19.16
CA HIS A 54 13.51 10.98 -19.53
C HIS A 54 14.51 10.22 -18.65
N THR A 55 14.09 9.52 -17.61
CA THR A 55 14.98 8.81 -16.69
C THR A 55 14.87 7.29 -16.72
N PHE A 56 13.84 6.70 -17.34
CA PHE A 56 13.61 5.24 -17.30
C PHE A 56 13.06 4.76 -18.65
N THR A 57 13.95 4.45 -19.57
CA THR A 57 13.66 4.04 -20.94
C THR A 57 13.63 2.53 -21.12
N ASP A 58 13.00 1.77 -20.20
CA ASP A 58 12.74 0.37 -20.51
C ASP A 58 11.73 0.34 -21.67
N PRO A 59 12.07 -0.26 -22.80
CA PRO A 59 11.13 -0.36 -23.90
C PRO A 59 9.94 -1.24 -23.48
N VAL A 60 8.75 -0.85 -23.94
CA VAL A 60 7.55 -1.69 -23.75
C VAL A 60 7.76 -3.00 -24.48
N PRO A 61 7.70 -4.14 -23.79
CA PRO A 61 7.92 -5.42 -24.44
C PRO A 61 6.71 -5.80 -25.32
N ASP A 62 6.98 -6.38 -26.47
CA ASP A 62 5.97 -7.17 -27.17
C ASP A 62 5.80 -8.49 -26.41
N LEU A 63 4.64 -8.72 -25.82
CA LEU A 63 4.30 -9.91 -25.05
C LEU A 63 3.65 -11.01 -25.88
N THR A 64 3.54 -10.84 -27.21
CA THR A 64 2.99 -11.80 -28.14
C THR A 64 3.70 -13.14 -28.04
N GLY A 65 3.00 -14.23 -27.72
CA GLY A 65 3.57 -15.55 -27.56
C GLY A 65 4.57 -15.69 -26.39
N ARG A 66 4.48 -14.85 -25.37
CA ARG A 66 5.43 -14.79 -24.26
C ARG A 66 4.77 -15.07 -22.92
N THR A 67 5.58 -15.50 -21.96
CA THR A 67 5.25 -15.51 -20.54
C THR A 67 5.78 -14.24 -19.90
N LEU A 68 4.89 -13.45 -19.30
CA LEU A 68 5.22 -12.36 -18.38
C LEU A 68 5.24 -12.91 -16.94
N ARG A 69 6.25 -12.56 -16.15
CA ARG A 69 6.33 -12.89 -14.73
C ARG A 69 6.59 -11.64 -13.92
N VAL A 70 5.55 -11.21 -13.18
CA VAL A 70 5.56 -10.03 -12.30
C VAL A 70 5.88 -10.48 -10.88
N MET A 71 6.69 -9.70 -10.17
CA MET A 71 7.02 -9.92 -8.76
C MET A 71 6.23 -8.96 -7.89
N ALA A 72 5.52 -9.50 -6.90
CA ALA A 72 4.76 -8.74 -5.92
C ALA A 72 5.33 -8.97 -4.52
N HIS A 73 5.84 -7.92 -3.87
CA HIS A 73 6.26 -7.97 -2.47
C HIS A 73 5.03 -7.82 -1.58
N LEU A 74 4.69 -8.89 -0.85
CA LEU A 74 3.47 -8.94 -0.06
C LEU A 74 3.65 -8.22 1.28
N THR A 75 2.74 -7.32 1.59
CA THR A 75 2.69 -6.64 2.90
C THR A 75 1.68 -7.28 3.86
N ALA A 76 0.92 -8.27 3.41
CA ALA A 76 -0.03 -9.03 4.21
C ALA A 76 0.09 -10.54 3.95
N GLY A 77 -0.25 -11.36 4.93
CA GLY A 77 -0.25 -12.81 4.84
C GLY A 77 -1.65 -13.43 4.88
N GLY A 78 -1.78 -14.66 4.33
CA GLY A 78 -3.05 -15.36 4.32
C GLY A 78 -2.94 -16.82 3.88
N SER A 79 -4.07 -17.53 3.86
CA SER A 79 -4.14 -18.97 3.52
C SER A 79 -4.41 -19.23 2.04
N GLN A 80 -4.99 -18.26 1.35
CA GLN A 80 -5.29 -18.30 -0.08
C GLN A 80 -4.89 -16.98 -0.73
N VAL A 81 -4.69 -17.04 -2.04
CA VAL A 81 -4.33 -15.90 -2.89
C VAL A 81 -5.30 -15.80 -4.04
N ARG A 82 -5.65 -14.58 -4.46
CA ARG A 82 -6.26 -14.29 -5.76
C ARG A 82 -5.61 -13.06 -6.39
N VAL A 83 -5.60 -13.02 -7.71
CA VAL A 83 -4.92 -11.99 -8.49
C VAL A 83 -5.94 -11.23 -9.33
N ARG A 84 -5.87 -9.91 -9.32
CA ARG A 84 -6.66 -9.04 -10.19
C ARG A 84 -5.82 -8.63 -11.40
N LEU A 85 -6.33 -8.97 -12.57
CA LEU A 85 -5.82 -8.52 -13.85
C LEU A 85 -6.62 -7.28 -14.31
N SER A 86 -5.97 -6.34 -14.97
CA SER A 86 -6.62 -5.10 -15.40
C SER A 86 -6.22 -4.70 -16.82
N GLN A 87 -7.23 -4.34 -17.59
CA GLN A 87 -7.16 -3.60 -18.84
C GLN A 87 -8.07 -2.35 -18.77
N ARG A 88 -8.34 -1.86 -17.55
CA ARG A 88 -9.31 -0.78 -17.28
C ARG A 88 -9.04 0.49 -18.10
N PHE A 89 -7.79 0.81 -18.35
CA PHE A 89 -7.38 2.00 -19.10
C PHE A 89 -6.84 1.67 -20.49
N SER A 90 -6.89 0.40 -20.89
CA SER A 90 -6.48 -0.05 -22.22
C SER A 90 -7.65 -0.07 -23.18
N ALA A 91 -7.40 0.36 -24.42
CA ALA A 91 -8.34 0.21 -25.53
C ALA A 91 -8.30 -1.21 -26.14
N THR A 92 -7.35 -2.06 -25.71
CA THR A 92 -7.18 -3.42 -26.22
C THR A 92 -7.45 -4.45 -25.14
N SER A 93 -8.04 -5.58 -25.53
CA SER A 93 -8.25 -6.72 -24.64
C SER A 93 -6.98 -7.56 -24.52
N LEU A 94 -6.78 -8.22 -23.38
CA LEU A 94 -5.64 -9.11 -23.12
C LEU A 94 -6.13 -10.56 -23.01
N GLY A 95 -5.68 -11.41 -23.95
CA GLY A 95 -5.90 -12.85 -23.89
C GLY A 95 -4.85 -13.53 -23.01
N ILE A 96 -5.31 -14.31 -22.02
CA ILE A 96 -4.47 -15.14 -21.14
C ILE A 96 -4.68 -16.59 -21.53
N GLY A 97 -3.61 -17.27 -21.98
CA GLY A 97 -3.63 -18.70 -22.31
C GLY A 97 -3.38 -19.62 -21.11
N ALA A 98 -2.62 -19.14 -20.12
CA ALA A 98 -2.37 -19.78 -18.85
C ALA A 98 -1.90 -18.77 -17.82
N GLY A 99 -2.19 -19.01 -16.54
CA GLY A 99 -1.71 -18.19 -15.43
C GLY A 99 -1.26 -19.07 -14.27
N HIS A 100 -0.18 -18.69 -13.59
CA HIS A 100 0.32 -19.36 -12.39
C HIS A 100 0.77 -18.36 -11.33
N VAL A 101 0.78 -18.80 -10.08
CA VAL A 101 1.30 -18.06 -8.95
C VAL A 101 2.16 -18.96 -8.07
N ALA A 102 3.31 -18.45 -7.62
CA ALA A 102 4.23 -19.19 -6.77
C ALA A 102 5.03 -18.25 -5.86
N ILE A 103 5.62 -18.77 -4.79
CA ILE A 103 6.60 -18.02 -3.99
C ILE A 103 7.89 -17.88 -4.81
N ARG A 104 8.37 -16.64 -4.95
CA ARG A 104 9.65 -16.33 -5.60
C ARG A 104 10.83 -16.90 -4.80
N THR A 105 11.87 -17.30 -5.49
CA THR A 105 13.17 -17.63 -4.87
C THR A 105 14.19 -16.51 -5.13
N SER A 106 14.67 -16.38 -6.36
CA SER A 106 15.57 -15.30 -6.77
C SER A 106 15.46 -15.08 -8.28
N GLY A 107 15.75 -13.90 -8.77
CA GLY A 107 15.59 -13.57 -10.19
C GLY A 107 14.17 -13.88 -10.67
N SER A 108 14.04 -14.59 -11.79
CA SER A 108 12.76 -15.12 -12.29
C SER A 108 12.35 -16.46 -11.64
N GLY A 109 13.09 -16.95 -10.64
CA GLY A 109 12.92 -18.27 -10.06
C GLY A 109 11.73 -18.37 -9.11
N ILE A 110 11.10 -19.57 -9.08
CA ILE A 110 10.00 -19.92 -8.18
C ILE A 110 10.32 -21.19 -7.38
N ALA A 111 9.75 -21.28 -6.18
CA ALA A 111 9.75 -22.50 -5.39
C ALA A 111 8.70 -23.46 -5.98
N SER A 112 9.12 -24.43 -6.82
CA SER A 112 8.23 -25.28 -7.64
C SER A 112 7.13 -25.98 -6.83
N ARG A 113 7.37 -26.36 -5.57
CA ARG A 113 6.38 -26.98 -4.68
C ARG A 113 5.23 -26.01 -4.33
N THR A 114 5.40 -24.71 -4.53
CA THR A 114 4.40 -23.67 -4.25
C THR A 114 3.66 -23.23 -5.51
N ASP A 115 4.03 -23.74 -6.68
CA ASP A 115 3.40 -23.38 -7.94
C ASP A 115 1.93 -23.81 -7.97
N ARG A 116 1.05 -22.88 -8.31
CA ARG A 116 -0.38 -23.08 -8.43
C ARG A 116 -0.89 -22.46 -9.72
N ALA A 117 -1.67 -23.25 -10.48
CA ALA A 117 -2.37 -22.74 -11.63
C ALA A 117 -3.47 -21.75 -11.19
N LEU A 118 -3.57 -20.63 -11.88
CA LEU A 118 -4.70 -19.70 -11.78
C LEU A 118 -5.79 -20.14 -12.74
N THR A 119 -7.04 -20.05 -12.27
CA THR A 119 -8.22 -20.18 -13.10
C THR A 119 -9.07 -18.91 -13.02
N PHE A 120 -9.99 -18.77 -13.97
CA PHE A 120 -10.87 -17.61 -14.11
C PHE A 120 -12.28 -18.16 -14.39
N ALA A 121 -13.13 -18.14 -13.39
CA ALA A 121 -14.43 -18.82 -13.41
C ALA A 121 -14.30 -20.30 -13.81
N GLY A 122 -13.28 -21.00 -13.27
CA GLY A 122 -13.00 -22.41 -13.54
C GLY A 122 -12.19 -22.68 -14.82
N SER A 123 -11.97 -21.70 -15.69
CA SER A 123 -11.18 -21.86 -16.93
C SER A 123 -9.70 -21.53 -16.69
N SER A 124 -8.79 -22.30 -17.31
CA SER A 124 -7.35 -22.01 -17.30
C SER A 124 -6.94 -20.85 -18.21
N SER A 125 -7.84 -20.41 -19.11
CA SER A 125 -7.65 -19.30 -20.01
C SER A 125 -8.69 -18.22 -19.77
N ALA A 126 -8.39 -16.98 -20.14
CA ALA A 126 -9.30 -15.85 -19.96
C ALA A 126 -9.07 -14.76 -20.99
N LEU A 127 -10.09 -13.90 -21.14
CA LEU A 127 -9.99 -12.63 -21.84
C LEU A 127 -10.27 -11.50 -20.84
N VAL A 128 -9.29 -10.66 -20.59
CA VAL A 128 -9.50 -9.39 -19.88
C VAL A 128 -9.94 -8.37 -20.93
N ALA A 129 -11.22 -8.01 -20.93
CA ALA A 129 -11.75 -7.09 -21.93
C ALA A 129 -11.16 -5.68 -21.77
N ALA A 130 -11.06 -4.95 -22.87
CA ALA A 130 -10.72 -3.53 -22.85
C ALA A 130 -11.64 -2.77 -21.87
N GLY A 131 -11.09 -1.86 -21.09
CA GLY A 131 -11.82 -1.07 -20.10
C GLY A 131 -12.25 -1.84 -18.85
N SER A 132 -11.80 -3.09 -18.63
CA SER A 132 -12.29 -3.94 -17.52
C SER A 132 -11.17 -4.54 -16.67
N ASP A 133 -11.58 -5.09 -15.54
CA ASP A 133 -10.78 -5.90 -14.63
C ASP A 133 -11.28 -7.34 -14.57
N LEU A 134 -10.42 -8.28 -14.21
CA LEU A 134 -10.75 -9.69 -14.04
C LEU A 134 -10.04 -10.26 -12.82
N TRP A 135 -10.76 -10.90 -11.91
CA TRP A 135 -10.19 -11.65 -10.81
C TRP A 135 -9.94 -13.11 -11.20
N SER A 136 -8.80 -13.64 -10.75
CA SER A 136 -8.64 -15.09 -10.73
C SER A 136 -9.54 -15.72 -9.67
N ASP A 137 -9.84 -17.01 -9.85
CA ASP A 137 -10.37 -17.81 -8.76
C ASP A 137 -9.34 -17.89 -7.62
N PRO A 138 -9.78 -18.07 -6.36
CA PRO A 138 -8.90 -18.28 -5.23
C PRO A 138 -8.06 -19.55 -5.37
N VAL A 139 -6.77 -19.47 -5.03
CA VAL A 139 -5.89 -20.65 -4.95
C VAL A 139 -5.38 -20.83 -3.53
N THR A 140 -5.35 -22.07 -3.04
CA THR A 140 -4.75 -22.41 -1.74
C THR A 140 -3.24 -22.32 -1.84
N LEU A 141 -2.70 -21.23 -1.29
CA LEU A 141 -1.28 -20.94 -1.20
C LEU A 141 -1.05 -20.11 0.06
N PRO A 142 -0.63 -20.72 1.19
CA PRO A 142 -0.27 -19.96 2.37
C PRO A 142 0.93 -19.05 2.09
N VAL A 143 0.77 -17.77 2.42
CA VAL A 143 1.79 -16.73 2.25
C VAL A 143 1.91 -15.89 3.50
N SER A 144 3.04 -15.22 3.66
CA SER A 144 3.32 -14.30 4.77
C SER A 144 3.69 -12.92 4.26
N ALA A 145 3.46 -11.89 5.06
CA ALA A 145 4.03 -10.57 4.82
C ALA A 145 5.55 -10.66 4.68
N GLY A 146 6.12 -9.84 3.82
CA GLY A 146 7.56 -9.84 3.49
C GLY A 146 7.99 -10.91 2.49
N GLN A 147 7.08 -11.74 1.96
CA GLN A 147 7.39 -12.68 0.88
C GLN A 147 7.15 -12.06 -0.49
N ASP A 148 8.01 -12.42 -1.44
CA ASP A 148 7.80 -12.13 -2.85
C ASP A 148 6.97 -13.24 -3.51
N LEU A 149 5.92 -12.84 -4.22
CA LEU A 149 5.09 -13.70 -5.03
C LEU A 149 5.38 -13.47 -6.51
N ALA A 150 5.57 -14.53 -7.27
CA ALA A 150 5.73 -14.50 -8.71
C ALA A 150 4.39 -14.83 -9.38
N ILE A 151 3.84 -13.89 -10.14
CA ILE A 151 2.64 -14.06 -10.94
C ILE A 151 3.05 -14.22 -12.40
N SER A 152 2.79 -15.38 -13.00
CA SER A 152 3.17 -15.71 -14.36
C SER A 152 1.94 -15.79 -15.24
N LEU A 153 1.95 -15.08 -16.37
CA LEU A 153 0.85 -15.03 -17.34
C LEU A 153 1.42 -15.35 -18.73
N TYR A 154 0.86 -16.35 -19.41
CA TYR A 154 1.17 -16.64 -20.81
C TYR A 154 0.17 -15.90 -21.72
N VAL A 155 0.69 -15.12 -22.67
CA VAL A 155 -0.06 -14.34 -23.64
C VAL A 155 0.10 -14.99 -25.01
N PRO A 156 -0.85 -15.83 -25.49
CA PRO A 156 -0.71 -16.57 -26.74
C PRO A 156 -0.91 -15.70 -27.99
N GLY A 157 -1.72 -14.69 -27.89
CA GLY A 157 -2.07 -13.78 -28.99
C GLY A 157 -1.22 -12.54 -29.09
N SER A 158 -1.42 -11.74 -30.13
CA SER A 158 -0.76 -10.46 -30.30
C SER A 158 -1.12 -9.51 -29.15
N PHE A 159 -0.12 -9.04 -28.45
CA PHE A 159 -0.31 -8.09 -27.35
C PHE A 159 0.94 -7.26 -27.07
N VAL A 160 0.83 -5.97 -27.35
CA VAL A 160 1.77 -4.97 -26.87
C VAL A 160 1.04 -4.14 -25.81
N PRO A 161 1.53 -4.09 -24.56
CA PRO A 161 0.90 -3.28 -23.53
C PRO A 161 0.80 -1.81 -23.95
N THR A 162 -0.39 -1.23 -23.77
CA THR A 162 -0.63 0.22 -23.97
C THR A 162 -0.77 0.95 -22.66
N THR A 163 -0.95 0.19 -21.57
CA THR A 163 -1.07 0.70 -20.23
C THR A 163 -0.20 -0.13 -19.28
N GLU A 164 0.31 0.49 -18.26
CA GLU A 164 1.15 -0.16 -17.23
C GLU A 164 0.55 0.00 -15.83
N GLY A 165 0.79 -0.93 -14.89
CA GLY A 165 0.43 -0.90 -13.47
C GLY A 165 1.42 -0.11 -12.60
N GLY A 166 2.04 0.93 -13.15
CA GLY A 166 3.14 1.66 -12.53
C GLY A 166 4.50 1.12 -12.98
N ARG A 167 5.51 1.91 -12.76
CA ARG A 167 6.89 1.47 -12.95
C ARG A 167 7.31 0.70 -11.71
N ALA A 168 7.56 -0.59 -11.84
CA ALA A 168 8.18 -1.36 -10.78
C ALA A 168 9.67 -0.96 -10.66
N GLN A 169 9.95 0.31 -10.31
CA GLN A 169 11.33 0.78 -10.21
C GLN A 169 12.14 -0.01 -9.18
N VAL A 170 11.46 -0.64 -8.24
CA VAL A 170 12.06 -1.40 -7.15
C VAL A 170 11.99 -2.91 -7.34
N LYS A 171 11.17 -3.43 -8.28
CA LYS A 171 11.09 -4.87 -8.58
C LYS A 171 11.27 -5.13 -10.07
N THR A 172 12.07 -6.16 -10.37
CA THR A 172 12.27 -6.65 -11.74
C THR A 172 11.11 -7.56 -12.13
N ALA A 173 10.44 -7.26 -13.24
CA ALA A 173 9.58 -8.20 -13.94
C ALA A 173 10.36 -8.88 -15.09
N TYR A 174 9.91 -10.06 -15.48
CA TYR A 174 10.60 -10.90 -16.47
C TYR A 174 9.63 -11.30 -17.57
N HIS A 175 10.12 -11.40 -18.82
CA HIS A 175 9.34 -12.00 -19.88
C HIS A 175 10.21 -12.91 -20.77
N GLY A 176 9.66 -14.05 -21.17
CA GLY A 176 10.34 -15.05 -21.97
C GLY A 176 9.44 -15.64 -23.05
N ALA A 177 10.03 -16.15 -24.15
CA ALA A 177 9.28 -16.74 -25.25
C ALA A 177 8.56 -18.03 -24.83
N GLY A 178 7.36 -18.25 -25.38
CA GLY A 178 6.56 -19.45 -25.15
C GLY A 178 5.85 -19.48 -23.79
N ASN A 179 5.13 -20.58 -23.56
CA ASN A 179 4.44 -20.82 -22.29
C ASN A 179 5.40 -21.44 -21.27
N GLN A 180 5.85 -20.62 -20.34
CA GLN A 180 6.76 -20.99 -19.25
C GLN A 180 6.16 -20.69 -17.87
N VAL A 181 4.84 -20.60 -17.74
CA VAL A 181 4.18 -20.15 -16.49
C VAL A 181 4.57 -20.97 -15.27
N SER A 182 4.74 -22.30 -15.42
CA SER A 182 5.14 -23.24 -14.36
C SER A 182 6.64 -23.51 -14.30
N ALA A 183 7.44 -22.92 -15.22
CA ALA A 183 8.88 -23.17 -15.25
C ALA A 183 9.55 -22.68 -13.96
N PRO A 184 10.45 -23.49 -13.35
CA PRO A 184 11.17 -23.09 -12.14
C PRO A 184 11.92 -21.77 -12.29
N SER A 185 12.37 -21.44 -13.52
CA SER A 185 12.96 -20.16 -13.90
C SER A 185 12.66 -19.93 -15.38
N LEU A 186 12.50 -18.69 -15.81
CA LEU A 186 12.25 -18.38 -17.22
C LEU A 186 13.56 -18.54 -18.02
N THR A 187 13.52 -19.36 -19.04
CA THR A 187 14.66 -19.53 -19.97
C THR A 187 14.66 -18.40 -20.99
N GLY A 188 15.83 -17.83 -21.28
CA GLY A 188 15.97 -16.73 -22.25
C GLY A 188 15.17 -15.50 -21.87
N ALA A 189 15.04 -15.23 -20.57
CA ALA A 189 14.26 -14.10 -20.06
C ALA A 189 14.93 -12.77 -20.35
N SER A 190 14.14 -11.83 -20.81
CA SER A 190 14.43 -10.38 -20.76
C SER A 190 13.79 -9.80 -19.51
N THR A 191 14.27 -8.65 -19.07
CA THR A 191 13.80 -7.93 -17.90
C THR A 191 13.11 -6.63 -18.27
N THR A 192 12.18 -6.20 -17.43
CA THR A 192 11.59 -4.87 -17.45
C THR A 192 11.30 -4.42 -16.02
N ARG A 193 11.28 -3.12 -15.79
CA ARG A 193 10.85 -2.55 -14.51
C ARG A 193 9.41 -2.06 -14.52
N GLN A 194 8.68 -2.35 -15.59
CA GLN A 194 7.28 -2.01 -15.73
C GLN A 194 6.38 -3.18 -15.34
N VAL A 195 5.28 -2.90 -14.68
CA VAL A 195 4.23 -3.87 -14.34
C VAL A 195 3.12 -3.77 -15.35
N PHE A 196 2.80 -4.86 -16.01
CA PHE A 196 1.70 -4.95 -16.96
C PHE A 196 0.66 -5.94 -16.48
N ALA A 197 -0.58 -5.69 -16.79
CA ALA A 197 -1.73 -6.57 -16.59
C ALA A 197 -2.06 -6.92 -15.13
N VAL A 198 -1.10 -7.08 -14.24
CA VAL A 198 -1.32 -7.43 -12.83
C VAL A 198 -1.57 -6.16 -12.04
N TYR A 199 -2.73 -6.05 -11.39
CA TYR A 199 -3.14 -4.84 -10.67
C TYR A 199 -3.12 -5.00 -9.14
N GLU A 200 -3.52 -6.18 -8.64
CA GLU A 200 -3.68 -6.39 -7.21
C GLU A 200 -3.50 -7.86 -6.86
N VAL A 201 -2.91 -8.12 -5.72
CA VAL A 201 -2.87 -9.42 -5.07
C VAL A 201 -3.62 -9.31 -3.76
N GLN A 202 -4.65 -10.14 -3.58
CA GLN A 202 -5.36 -10.28 -2.31
C GLN A 202 -5.05 -11.62 -1.66
N VAL A 203 -5.07 -11.60 -0.34
CA VAL A 203 -4.92 -12.80 0.49
C VAL A 203 -6.17 -12.99 1.37
N LEU A 204 -6.52 -14.25 1.64
CA LEU A 204 -7.63 -14.60 2.53
C LEU A 204 -7.10 -14.76 3.96
N THR A 205 -7.54 -13.91 4.86
CA THR A 205 -7.15 -13.94 6.27
C THR A 205 -8.37 -14.06 7.19
N SER A 206 -8.24 -14.85 8.27
CA SER A 206 -9.22 -14.92 9.36
C SER A 206 -8.95 -13.91 10.47
N ARG A 207 -7.82 -13.19 10.40
CA ARG A 207 -7.48 -12.14 11.36
C ARG A 207 -8.02 -10.80 10.90
N PRO A 208 -8.42 -9.90 11.83
CA PRO A 208 -8.63 -8.51 11.47
C PRO A 208 -7.34 -7.96 10.87
N GLU A 209 -7.44 -7.21 9.82
CA GLU A 209 -6.29 -6.56 9.19
C GLU A 209 -6.56 -5.08 9.01
N ALA A 210 -5.50 -4.30 9.06
CA ALA A 210 -5.52 -2.89 8.79
C ALA A 210 -4.51 -2.57 7.68
N ALA A 211 -4.75 -1.53 6.92
CA ALA A 211 -3.80 -1.07 5.92
C ALA A 211 -3.58 0.44 5.98
N ILE A 212 -2.34 0.84 5.73
CA ILE A 212 -1.94 2.18 5.34
C ILE A 212 -1.80 2.19 3.83
N VAL A 213 -2.41 3.15 3.15
CA VAL A 213 -2.10 3.45 1.75
C VAL A 213 -1.10 4.59 1.71
N ALA A 214 0.03 4.37 1.07
CA ALA A 214 1.01 5.39 0.74
C ALA A 214 0.69 5.97 -0.63
N LEU A 215 -0.11 7.04 -0.69
CA LEU A 215 -0.48 7.71 -1.94
C LEU A 215 0.57 8.75 -2.28
N GLY A 216 1.23 8.57 -3.44
CA GLY A 216 2.35 9.42 -3.81
C GLY A 216 2.72 9.39 -5.29
N ASP A 217 3.84 10.03 -5.57
CA ASP A 217 4.51 10.08 -6.88
C ASP A 217 5.76 9.18 -6.92
N SER A 218 6.80 9.55 -7.68
CA SER A 218 8.05 8.81 -7.80
C SER A 218 8.81 8.65 -6.47
N ILE A 219 8.65 9.58 -5.53
CA ILE A 219 9.26 9.49 -4.20
C ILE A 219 8.62 8.34 -3.41
N THR A 220 7.31 8.20 -3.48
CA THR A 220 6.62 7.08 -2.84
C THR A 220 6.79 5.77 -3.61
N GLU A 221 6.86 5.83 -4.95
CA GLU A 221 7.16 4.68 -5.79
C GLU A 221 8.54 4.08 -5.49
N GLY A 222 9.50 4.87 -4.99
CA GLY A 222 10.83 4.42 -4.61
C GLY A 222 11.91 4.69 -5.65
N ALA A 223 11.74 5.72 -6.50
CA ALA A 223 12.78 6.13 -7.46
C ALA A 223 14.12 6.30 -6.73
N CYS A 224 15.22 5.84 -7.34
CA CYS A 224 16.58 5.83 -6.77
C CYS A 224 16.82 4.83 -5.62
N SER A 225 15.85 4.03 -5.22
CA SER A 225 16.16 2.87 -4.39
C SER A 225 16.78 1.74 -5.22
N ALA A 226 17.51 0.85 -4.56
CA ALA A 226 18.10 -0.29 -5.24
C ALA A 226 16.99 -1.25 -5.71
N VAL A 227 17.09 -1.69 -6.97
CA VAL A 227 16.14 -2.63 -7.56
C VAL A 227 16.17 -3.96 -6.81
N ASP A 228 15.01 -4.56 -6.59
CA ASP A 228 14.82 -5.82 -5.86
C ASP A 228 15.23 -5.81 -4.36
N ALA A 229 15.42 -4.62 -3.76
CA ALA A 229 15.91 -4.47 -2.39
C ALA A 229 14.84 -4.09 -1.36
N ASP A 230 13.57 -3.89 -1.77
CA ASP A 230 12.46 -3.41 -0.91
C ASP A 230 12.89 -2.18 -0.09
N GLY A 231 13.46 -1.21 -0.81
CA GLY A 231 14.20 -0.09 -0.23
C GLY A 231 13.42 1.21 -0.17
N ASP A 232 12.20 1.28 -0.68
CA ASP A 232 11.36 2.47 -0.62
C ASP A 232 10.80 2.70 0.80
N TRP A 233 10.30 3.90 1.08
CA TRP A 233 9.84 4.22 2.43
C TRP A 233 8.58 3.45 2.85
N PRO A 234 7.61 3.10 1.98
CA PRO A 234 6.50 2.24 2.34
C PRO A 234 6.92 0.84 2.80
N ASP A 235 7.84 0.19 2.06
CA ASP A 235 8.36 -1.12 2.44
C ASP A 235 9.14 -1.07 3.75
N ARG A 236 9.94 0.01 3.94
CA ARG A 236 10.66 0.24 5.21
C ARG A 236 9.71 0.49 6.37
N LEU A 237 8.59 1.18 6.14
CA LEU A 237 7.55 1.37 7.16
C LEU A 237 6.88 0.03 7.50
N ALA A 238 6.53 -0.78 6.50
CA ALA A 238 5.95 -2.10 6.70
C ALA A 238 6.87 -2.99 7.56
N ALA A 239 8.16 -2.99 7.28
CA ALA A 239 9.14 -3.75 8.06
C ALA A 239 9.26 -3.26 9.53
N ARG A 240 9.04 -1.97 9.80
CA ARG A 240 9.06 -1.40 11.16
C ARG A 240 7.80 -1.69 11.96
N MET A 241 6.67 -1.90 11.30
CA MET A 241 5.37 -2.04 11.95
C MET A 241 4.54 -3.16 11.31
N PRO A 242 4.90 -4.42 11.52
CA PRO A 242 4.16 -5.54 10.95
C PRO A 242 2.77 -5.75 11.57
N SER A 243 2.50 -5.07 12.69
CA SER A 243 1.20 -5.12 13.38
C SER A 243 0.95 -3.88 14.21
N LEU A 244 -0.32 -3.60 14.47
CA LEU A 244 -0.76 -2.58 15.41
C LEU A 244 -0.47 -3.03 16.86
N PRO A 245 -0.53 -2.12 17.86
CA PRO A 245 -0.29 -2.45 19.28
C PRO A 245 -1.24 -3.52 19.85
N ASP A 246 -2.43 -3.69 19.27
CA ASP A 246 -3.39 -4.74 19.64
C ASP A 246 -3.14 -6.09 18.94
N GLY A 247 -2.04 -6.21 18.20
CA GLY A 247 -1.66 -7.40 17.44
C GLY A 247 -2.38 -7.56 16.09
N THR A 248 -3.21 -6.59 15.68
CA THR A 248 -3.81 -6.58 14.33
C THR A 248 -2.70 -6.44 13.29
N PRO A 249 -2.53 -7.36 12.31
CA PRO A 249 -1.57 -7.20 11.22
C PRO A 249 -1.80 -5.89 10.46
N LEU A 250 -0.73 -5.26 10.04
CA LEU A 250 -0.77 -4.00 9.32
C LEU A 250 -0.05 -4.13 7.98
N ALA A 251 -0.81 -3.94 6.90
CA ALA A 251 -0.26 -3.83 5.55
C ALA A 251 0.12 -2.37 5.25
N VAL A 252 1.15 -2.16 4.44
CA VAL A 252 1.46 -0.86 3.83
C VAL A 252 1.40 -1.01 2.33
N LEU A 253 0.40 -0.40 1.71
CA LEU A 253 0.14 -0.49 0.27
C LEU A 253 0.79 0.70 -0.43
N ASN A 254 1.83 0.44 -1.21
CA ASN A 254 2.51 1.47 -1.99
C ASN A 254 1.69 1.84 -3.23
N ALA A 255 1.12 3.05 -3.25
CA ALA A 255 0.36 3.64 -4.36
C ALA A 255 1.13 4.80 -5.04
N GLY A 256 2.46 4.77 -5.02
CA GLY A 256 3.31 5.73 -5.74
C GLY A 256 3.32 5.49 -7.24
N ILE A 257 3.30 6.56 -8.04
CA ILE A 257 3.46 6.51 -9.51
C ILE A 257 4.45 7.59 -9.92
N GLY A 258 5.52 7.18 -10.62
CA GLY A 258 6.52 8.11 -11.15
C GLY A 258 5.89 9.22 -11.98
N SER A 259 6.36 10.46 -11.79
CA SER A 259 5.84 11.66 -12.45
C SER A 259 4.35 11.93 -12.24
N GLY A 260 3.69 11.22 -11.30
CA GLY A 260 2.27 11.38 -10.99
C GLY A 260 1.96 12.77 -10.44
N ARG A 261 0.90 13.42 -10.96
CA ARG A 261 0.33 14.65 -10.41
C ARG A 261 -0.71 14.32 -9.36
N PHE A 262 -0.89 15.23 -8.43
CA PHE A 262 -1.93 15.08 -7.42
C PHE A 262 -3.30 15.48 -7.97
N ALA A 263 -3.40 16.64 -8.59
CA ALA A 263 -4.68 17.20 -9.01
C ALA A 263 -4.68 17.89 -10.38
N SER A 264 -3.53 18.36 -10.88
CA SER A 264 -3.47 19.27 -12.02
C SER A 264 -3.76 18.60 -13.37
N SER A 265 -3.25 17.40 -13.59
CA SER A 265 -3.45 16.66 -14.84
C SER A 265 -3.29 15.16 -14.65
N ASP A 266 -3.68 14.38 -15.65
CA ASP A 266 -3.49 12.92 -15.66
C ASP A 266 -2.12 12.50 -16.26
N GLY A 267 -1.18 13.41 -16.43
CA GLY A 267 0.23 13.27 -16.78
C GLY A 267 0.75 11.85 -17.07
N ALA A 268 1.61 11.34 -16.22
CA ALA A 268 2.15 9.96 -16.31
C ALA A 268 1.18 8.88 -15.79
N GLY A 269 -0.01 9.26 -15.37
CA GLY A 269 -1.04 8.35 -14.85
C GLY A 269 -2.24 9.12 -14.33
N LEU A 270 -3.29 8.41 -13.95
CA LEU A 270 -4.45 9.04 -13.33
C LEU A 270 -4.02 9.80 -12.09
N ARG A 271 -4.41 11.09 -12.00
CA ARG A 271 -4.03 11.97 -10.88
C ARG A 271 -4.40 11.38 -9.52
N GLY A 272 -3.59 11.68 -8.51
CA GLY A 272 -3.71 11.12 -7.16
C GLY A 272 -5.08 11.29 -6.54
N LEU A 273 -5.71 12.46 -6.75
CA LEU A 273 -7.03 12.77 -6.21
C LEU A 273 -8.16 11.84 -6.76
N LEU A 274 -8.04 11.35 -8.00
CA LEU A 274 -8.97 10.37 -8.57
C LEU A 274 -8.61 8.94 -8.13
N ARG A 275 -7.30 8.62 -8.00
CA ARG A 275 -6.87 7.32 -7.47
C ARG A 275 -7.30 7.11 -6.03
N LEU A 276 -7.36 8.18 -5.26
CA LEU A 276 -7.82 8.15 -3.87
C LEU A 276 -9.23 7.54 -3.75
N ASP A 277 -10.15 7.84 -4.68
CA ASP A 277 -11.50 7.27 -4.67
C ASP A 277 -11.52 5.74 -4.74
N GLU A 278 -10.59 5.12 -5.49
CA GLU A 278 -10.47 3.66 -5.57
C GLU A 278 -9.81 3.07 -4.33
N LEU A 279 -8.78 3.74 -3.81
CA LEU A 279 -8.05 3.29 -2.63
C LEU A 279 -8.91 3.34 -1.35
N LEU A 280 -9.79 4.33 -1.25
CA LEU A 280 -10.72 4.45 -0.12
C LEU A 280 -11.81 3.36 -0.09
N LYS A 281 -12.04 2.65 -1.20
CA LYS A 281 -12.98 1.50 -1.27
C LYS A 281 -12.40 0.23 -0.65
N LEU A 282 -11.10 0.14 -0.43
CA LEU A 282 -10.47 -1.02 0.19
C LEU A 282 -10.89 -1.11 1.66
N PRO A 283 -11.54 -2.20 2.07
CA PRO A 283 -12.17 -2.28 3.40
C PRO A 283 -11.15 -2.29 4.55
N GLU A 284 -9.95 -2.83 4.32
CA GLU A 284 -8.85 -2.90 5.28
C GLU A 284 -8.16 -1.56 5.49
N VAL A 285 -8.23 -0.63 4.53
CA VAL A 285 -7.59 0.69 4.63
C VAL A 285 -8.19 1.48 5.79
N ARG A 286 -7.33 1.95 6.68
CA ARG A 286 -7.69 2.84 7.80
C ARG A 286 -7.02 4.21 7.65
N TRP A 287 -5.82 4.23 7.08
CA TRP A 287 -5.03 5.45 6.91
C TRP A 287 -4.58 5.63 5.47
N VAL A 288 -4.60 6.88 5.03
CA VAL A 288 -3.95 7.32 3.80
C VAL A 288 -2.83 8.28 4.18
N MET A 289 -1.59 7.98 3.82
CA MET A 289 -0.48 8.92 3.87
C MET A 289 -0.32 9.57 2.50
N LEU A 290 -0.46 10.89 2.44
CA LEU A 290 -0.46 11.66 1.19
C LEU A 290 0.84 12.46 1.07
N LEU A 291 1.71 12.06 0.13
CA LEU A 291 2.95 12.76 -0.24
C LEU A 291 2.95 13.01 -1.75
N MET A 292 2.36 14.09 -2.19
CA MET A 292 2.26 14.49 -3.60
C MET A 292 2.26 16.03 -3.73
N GLY A 293 2.39 16.53 -4.94
CA GLY A 293 2.29 17.96 -5.27
C GLY A 293 3.53 18.52 -5.96
N VAL A 294 4.71 17.93 -5.77
CA VAL A 294 5.94 18.42 -6.41
C VAL A 294 5.85 18.42 -7.94
N ASN A 295 5.15 17.45 -8.51
CA ASN A 295 4.98 17.36 -9.97
C ASN A 295 3.92 18.32 -10.51
N ASP A 296 2.88 18.61 -9.76
CA ASP A 296 1.90 19.66 -10.10
C ASP A 296 2.59 21.03 -10.19
N ILE A 297 3.42 21.34 -9.19
CA ILE A 297 4.20 22.59 -9.16
C ILE A 297 5.22 22.62 -10.31
N SER A 298 6.00 21.55 -10.51
CA SER A 298 7.17 21.59 -11.39
C SER A 298 6.86 21.41 -12.87
N TYR A 299 5.80 20.69 -13.21
CA TYR A 299 5.43 20.43 -14.60
C TYR A 299 4.27 21.31 -15.07
N GLU A 300 3.30 21.59 -14.20
CA GLU A 300 2.09 22.32 -14.57
C GLU A 300 2.09 23.74 -13.99
N HIS A 301 3.11 24.09 -13.21
CA HIS A 301 3.31 25.43 -12.64
C HIS A 301 2.09 25.97 -11.87
N VAL A 302 1.39 25.06 -11.16
CA VAL A 302 0.25 25.46 -10.35
C VAL A 302 0.70 26.32 -9.17
N ASP A 303 -0.18 27.21 -8.72
CA ASP A 303 0.04 27.97 -7.50
C ASP A 303 -0.32 27.17 -6.23
N ALA A 304 -0.02 27.72 -5.07
CA ALA A 304 -0.28 27.06 -3.80
C ALA A 304 -1.77 26.83 -3.56
N SER A 305 -2.62 27.81 -3.87
CA SER A 305 -4.06 27.75 -3.63
C SER A 305 -4.76 26.65 -4.40
N PHE A 306 -4.25 26.30 -5.58
CA PHE A 306 -4.72 25.14 -6.35
C PHE A 306 -4.50 23.84 -5.59
N LEU A 307 -3.29 23.61 -5.04
CA LEU A 307 -2.98 22.41 -4.28
C LEU A 307 -3.69 22.39 -2.93
N GLU A 308 -3.80 23.53 -2.24
CA GLU A 308 -4.55 23.65 -1.00
C GLU A 308 -6.00 23.18 -1.19
N THR A 309 -6.69 23.68 -2.23
CA THR A 309 -8.03 23.22 -2.60
C THR A 309 -8.08 21.72 -2.88
N ALA A 310 -7.07 21.16 -3.54
CA ALA A 310 -7.00 19.72 -3.83
C ALA A 310 -6.80 18.88 -2.56
N TYR A 311 -6.00 19.36 -1.61
CA TYR A 311 -5.85 18.71 -0.31
C TYR A 311 -7.13 18.75 0.52
N GLU A 312 -7.86 19.87 0.53
CA GLU A 312 -9.18 19.96 1.16
C GLU A 312 -10.14 18.91 0.60
N GLN A 313 -10.18 18.75 -0.73
CA GLN A 313 -10.99 17.71 -1.37
C GLN A 313 -10.57 16.30 -0.94
N ALA A 314 -9.26 16.02 -0.84
CA ALA A 314 -8.76 14.73 -0.40
C ALA A 314 -9.14 14.44 1.07
N ILE A 315 -9.02 15.42 1.94
CA ILE A 315 -9.44 15.33 3.34
C ILE A 315 -10.93 15.01 3.42
N ALA A 316 -11.76 15.77 2.70
CA ALA A 316 -13.21 15.55 2.68
C ALA A 316 -13.58 14.14 2.19
N LYS A 317 -12.93 13.65 1.11
CA LYS A 317 -13.13 12.30 0.58
C LYS A 317 -12.76 11.21 1.60
N ALA A 318 -11.61 11.34 2.27
CA ALA A 318 -11.17 10.39 3.28
C ALA A 318 -12.13 10.34 4.47
N HIS A 319 -12.52 11.49 5.00
CA HIS A 319 -13.47 11.59 6.11
C HIS A 319 -14.86 11.07 5.73
N GLN A 320 -15.35 11.34 4.52
CA GLN A 320 -16.61 10.77 4.02
C GLN A 320 -16.55 9.23 3.96
N ALA A 321 -15.40 8.68 3.60
CA ALA A 321 -15.15 7.24 3.61
C ALA A 321 -14.86 6.69 5.03
N ARG A 322 -14.85 7.54 6.07
CA ARG A 322 -14.49 7.19 7.46
C ARG A 322 -13.07 6.63 7.59
N LYS A 323 -12.15 7.17 6.79
CA LYS A 323 -10.73 6.86 6.83
C LYS A 323 -9.96 8.07 7.34
N GLN A 324 -8.82 7.83 7.97
CA GLN A 324 -7.92 8.90 8.37
C GLN A 324 -6.98 9.25 7.22
N ILE A 325 -6.69 10.56 7.08
CA ILE A 325 -5.73 11.05 6.10
C ILE A 325 -4.62 11.82 6.80
N LEU A 326 -3.38 11.46 6.47
CA LEU A 326 -2.18 12.01 7.07
C LEU A 326 -1.42 12.81 6.00
N GLY A 327 -1.25 14.10 6.24
CA GLY A 327 -0.51 14.98 5.35
C GLY A 327 1.00 14.83 5.54
N VAL A 328 1.73 14.73 4.43
CA VAL A 328 3.20 14.73 4.44
C VAL A 328 3.68 15.90 3.60
N PRO A 329 4.43 16.88 4.15
CA PRO A 329 4.97 17.99 3.40
C PRO A 329 5.82 17.53 2.22
N ILE A 330 5.79 18.29 1.13
CA ILE A 330 6.62 18.10 -0.06
C ILE A 330 8.09 18.19 0.37
N LEU A 331 8.91 17.23 -0.07
CA LEU A 331 10.33 17.18 0.29
C LEU A 331 11.10 18.34 -0.36
N PRO A 332 12.22 18.79 0.26
CA PRO A 332 13.12 19.75 -0.34
C PRO A 332 13.66 19.29 -1.69
N PHE A 333 13.78 20.21 -2.66
CA PHE A 333 14.30 19.91 -4.00
C PHE A 333 15.22 21.01 -4.57
N GLY A 334 15.81 21.83 -3.72
CA GLY A 334 16.83 22.80 -4.11
C GLY A 334 17.99 22.15 -4.86
N HIS A 335 18.60 22.87 -5.81
CA HIS A 335 19.66 22.39 -6.72
C HIS A 335 19.23 21.31 -7.72
N SER A 336 17.94 20.98 -7.79
CA SER A 336 17.42 19.99 -8.75
C SER A 336 16.88 20.65 -10.00
N VAL A 337 16.56 19.82 -11.00
CA VAL A 337 15.85 20.24 -12.22
C VAL A 337 14.45 20.82 -11.95
N LYS A 338 13.91 20.61 -10.75
CA LYS A 338 12.60 21.15 -10.33
C LYS A 338 12.70 22.53 -9.66
N ASP A 339 13.91 22.96 -9.26
CA ASP A 339 14.17 24.26 -8.62
C ASP A 339 14.27 25.37 -9.67
N VAL A 340 13.16 25.63 -10.34
CA VAL A 340 13.05 26.66 -11.40
C VAL A 340 11.93 27.65 -11.06
N GLY A 341 12.13 28.92 -11.40
CA GLY A 341 11.14 29.96 -11.15
C GLY A 341 10.75 30.06 -9.67
N ASN A 342 9.46 30.04 -9.41
CA ASN A 342 8.89 30.11 -8.04
C ASN A 342 8.52 28.74 -7.46
N ASN A 343 8.91 27.63 -8.10
CA ASN A 343 8.47 26.29 -7.68
C ASN A 343 8.77 26.01 -6.21
N LYS A 344 9.97 26.37 -5.77
CA LYS A 344 10.40 26.19 -4.37
C LYS A 344 9.55 27.01 -3.40
N GLN A 345 9.32 28.28 -3.72
CA GLN A 345 8.49 29.16 -2.91
C GLN A 345 7.05 28.63 -2.81
N THR A 346 6.49 28.20 -3.94
CA THR A 346 5.15 27.59 -3.98
C THR A 346 5.10 26.35 -3.09
N ALA A 347 6.10 25.45 -3.19
CA ALA A 347 6.14 24.25 -2.33
C ALA A 347 6.25 24.60 -0.84
N GLN A 348 7.02 25.62 -0.48
CA GLN A 348 7.16 26.06 0.90
C GLN A 348 5.85 26.66 1.46
N VAL A 349 5.10 27.41 0.64
CA VAL A 349 3.76 27.91 1.03
C VAL A 349 2.80 26.74 1.25
N VAL A 350 2.76 25.79 0.30
CA VAL A 350 1.95 24.56 0.43
C VAL A 350 2.33 23.78 1.69
N ASN A 351 3.61 23.63 1.97
CA ASN A 351 4.09 22.91 3.15
C ASN A 351 3.68 23.61 4.46
N GLN A 352 3.70 24.94 4.48
CA GLN A 352 3.19 25.68 5.63
C GLN A 352 1.70 25.43 5.82
N TRP A 353 0.91 25.50 4.73
CA TRP A 353 -0.51 25.19 4.77
C TRP A 353 -0.78 23.76 5.31
N ILE A 354 -0.02 22.75 4.83
CA ILE A 354 -0.15 21.35 5.33
C ILE A 354 0.09 21.31 6.84
N ARG A 355 1.13 22.00 7.36
CA ARG A 355 1.45 22.03 8.79
C ARG A 355 0.36 22.71 9.61
N ASP A 356 -0.19 23.79 9.10
CA ASP A 356 -1.24 24.56 9.77
C ASP A 356 -2.59 23.80 9.81
N HIS A 357 -2.75 22.76 8.99
CA HIS A 357 -3.94 21.92 8.93
C HIS A 357 -3.76 20.56 9.65
N ASP A 358 -2.92 20.52 10.68
CA ASP A 358 -2.81 19.34 11.57
C ASP A 358 -3.88 19.43 12.68
N LYS A 359 -4.87 18.55 12.63
CA LYS A 359 -5.93 18.45 13.64
C LYS A 359 -5.41 18.27 15.07
N ARG A 360 -4.28 17.60 15.24
CA ARG A 360 -3.65 17.42 16.57
C ARG A 360 -3.13 18.72 17.16
N GLN A 361 -2.92 19.73 16.35
CA GLN A 361 -2.51 21.08 16.76
C GLN A 361 -3.70 22.05 16.87
N GLY A 362 -4.92 21.55 16.75
CA GLY A 362 -6.13 22.33 16.90
C GLY A 362 -6.62 23.01 15.61
N ALA A 363 -6.13 22.57 14.44
CA ALA A 363 -6.64 23.09 13.17
C ALA A 363 -8.14 22.83 13.01
N ALA A 364 -8.84 23.80 12.44
CA ALA A 364 -10.25 23.65 12.06
C ALA A 364 -10.40 22.74 10.85
N GLU A 365 -11.58 22.17 10.64
CA GLU A 365 -11.89 21.42 9.42
C GLU A 365 -12.04 22.36 8.20
N PRO A 366 -11.58 21.94 6.99
CA PRO A 366 -10.98 20.63 6.72
C PRO A 366 -9.53 20.55 7.21
N SER A 367 -9.17 19.47 7.91
CA SER A 367 -7.83 19.25 8.44
C SER A 367 -7.37 17.81 8.29
N PHE A 368 -6.07 17.60 8.12
CA PHE A 368 -5.47 16.26 8.22
C PHE A 368 -5.64 15.71 9.64
N ASP A 369 -5.91 14.42 9.78
CA ASP A 369 -5.96 13.78 11.11
C ASP A 369 -4.60 13.86 11.82
N ALA A 370 -3.52 13.92 11.06
CA ALA A 370 -2.17 14.24 11.51
C ALA A 370 -1.30 14.73 10.35
N VAL A 371 -0.27 15.50 10.65
CA VAL A 371 0.81 15.83 9.72
C VAL A 371 2.07 15.07 10.15
N ILE A 372 2.71 14.42 9.18
CA ILE A 372 3.97 13.69 9.37
C ILE A 372 5.07 14.49 8.67
N ASP A 373 5.70 15.38 9.42
CA ASP A 373 6.78 16.20 8.88
C ASP A 373 8.11 15.43 8.91
N VAL A 374 8.47 14.88 7.76
CA VAL A 374 9.73 14.16 7.56
C VAL A 374 10.84 15.04 7.00
N GLU A 375 10.57 16.33 6.75
CA GLU A 375 11.52 17.26 6.15
C GLU A 375 12.83 17.30 6.93
N ALA A 376 12.75 17.42 8.26
CA ALA A 376 13.93 17.51 9.14
C ALA A 376 14.85 16.27 9.05
N ALA A 377 14.32 15.12 8.68
CA ALA A 377 15.09 13.89 8.55
C ALA A 377 15.96 13.83 7.29
N VAL A 378 15.62 14.60 6.26
CA VAL A 378 16.25 14.51 4.94
C VAL A 378 16.81 15.83 4.42
N LYS A 379 16.40 16.97 4.98
CA LYS A 379 16.83 18.31 4.57
C LYS A 379 18.25 18.58 5.00
N ASP A 380 19.01 19.25 4.15
CA ASP A 380 20.25 19.91 4.55
C ASP A 380 19.93 21.22 5.28
N ALA A 381 20.09 21.22 6.60
CA ALA A 381 19.81 22.38 7.43
C ALA A 381 20.81 23.54 7.21
N SER A 382 21.96 23.27 6.62
CA SER A 382 23.01 24.26 6.35
C SER A 382 22.85 24.93 4.98
N ASP A 383 22.00 24.34 4.10
CA ASP A 383 21.81 24.83 2.73
C ASP A 383 20.59 25.77 2.64
N PRO A 384 20.80 27.07 2.33
CA PRO A 384 19.70 28.01 2.14
C PRO A 384 18.86 27.73 0.90
N ALA A 385 19.34 26.88 -0.01
CA ALA A 385 18.59 26.50 -1.22
C ALA A 385 17.39 25.57 -0.95
N TRP A 386 17.19 25.12 0.27
CA TRP A 386 16.15 24.16 0.66
C TRP A 386 16.28 22.85 -0.12
N SER A 387 17.41 22.19 0.10
CA SER A 387 17.77 20.95 -0.59
C SER A 387 17.72 19.72 0.31
N LEU A 388 17.68 18.54 -0.31
CA LEU A 388 17.99 17.28 0.36
C LEU A 388 19.49 17.21 0.68
N ARG A 389 19.85 16.60 1.80
CA ARG A 389 21.24 16.23 2.12
C ARG A 389 21.82 15.39 0.98
N SER A 390 23.03 15.74 0.54
CA SER A 390 23.69 15.09 -0.61
C SER A 390 23.95 13.59 -0.41
N ASP A 391 24.09 13.12 0.83
CA ASP A 391 24.25 11.70 1.17
C ASP A 391 22.93 10.92 1.17
N LEU A 392 21.78 11.62 1.11
CA LEU A 392 20.44 11.03 1.17
C LEU A 392 19.67 11.11 -0.15
N THR A 393 20.26 11.64 -1.20
CA THR A 393 19.61 11.80 -2.51
C THR A 393 20.47 11.26 -3.64
N CYS A 394 19.86 11.01 -4.80
CA CYS A 394 20.58 10.66 -6.02
C CYS A 394 20.62 11.80 -7.07
N ASP A 395 19.63 12.73 -7.02
CA ASP A 395 19.43 13.77 -8.03
C ASP A 395 18.83 15.06 -7.44
N HIS A 396 18.90 15.24 -6.13
CA HIS A 396 18.31 16.35 -5.37
C HIS A 396 16.77 16.44 -5.37
N VAL A 397 16.06 15.44 -5.95
CA VAL A 397 14.60 15.28 -5.87
C VAL A 397 14.24 14.00 -5.15
N HIS A 398 14.87 12.90 -5.57
CA HIS A 398 14.54 11.58 -5.07
C HIS A 398 15.51 11.17 -3.96
N PRO A 399 15.00 10.75 -2.80
CA PRO A 399 15.83 10.10 -1.79
C PRO A 399 16.49 8.83 -2.36
N ASN A 400 17.72 8.58 -1.99
CA ASN A 400 18.35 7.28 -2.19
C ASN A 400 17.91 6.30 -1.08
N GLN A 401 18.46 5.10 -1.07
CA GLN A 401 18.07 4.08 -0.09
C GLN A 401 18.25 4.54 1.37
N ALA A 402 19.29 5.32 1.67
CA ALA A 402 19.51 5.89 3.00
C ALA A 402 18.48 6.99 3.33
N GLY A 403 18.13 7.81 2.34
CA GLY A 403 17.08 8.83 2.46
C GLY A 403 15.70 8.20 2.71
N TYR A 404 15.34 7.15 2.00
CA TYR A 404 14.10 6.41 2.26
C TYR A 404 14.06 5.76 3.64
N GLN A 405 15.20 5.24 4.11
CA GLN A 405 15.31 4.73 5.48
C GLN A 405 15.12 5.86 6.50
N ALA A 406 15.65 7.06 6.26
CA ALA A 406 15.48 8.22 7.14
C ALA A 406 14.02 8.67 7.18
N ILE A 407 13.35 8.77 6.02
CA ILE A 407 11.91 9.07 5.94
C ILE A 407 11.11 8.07 6.75
N ALA A 408 11.28 6.77 6.47
CA ALA A 408 10.53 5.73 7.18
C ALA A 408 10.81 5.78 8.69
N ALA A 409 12.05 6.04 9.13
CA ALA A 409 12.42 6.14 10.54
C ALA A 409 11.74 7.32 11.25
N ALA A 410 11.51 8.42 10.54
CA ALA A 410 10.89 9.62 11.08
C ALA A 410 9.37 9.51 11.26
N ILE A 411 8.71 8.50 10.64
CA ILE A 411 7.26 8.29 10.78
C ILE A 411 6.94 7.81 12.20
N PRO A 412 6.12 8.55 12.98
CA PRO A 412 5.75 8.17 14.33
C PRO A 412 4.75 7.01 14.34
N LEU A 413 5.15 5.82 14.76
CA LEU A 413 4.29 4.62 14.74
C LEU A 413 3.07 4.75 15.67
N ALA A 414 3.12 5.61 16.68
CA ALA A 414 2.01 5.87 17.59
C ALA A 414 0.78 6.48 16.89
N LEU A 415 0.91 6.99 15.66
CA LEU A 415 -0.22 7.50 14.88
C LEU A 415 -1.17 6.38 14.41
N PHE A 416 -0.67 5.17 14.28
CA PHE A 416 -1.41 4.03 13.76
C PHE A 416 -2.00 3.19 14.90
N THR A 417 -2.65 3.82 15.85
CA THR A 417 -3.39 3.13 16.91
C THR A 417 -4.84 2.93 16.48
N PRO A 418 -5.48 1.80 16.84
CA PRO A 418 -6.92 1.67 16.65
C PRO A 418 -7.63 2.79 17.40
N VAL A 419 -8.45 3.56 16.72
CA VAL A 419 -9.40 4.43 17.40
C VAL A 419 -10.33 3.49 18.17
N THR A 420 -10.19 3.45 19.50
CA THR A 420 -11.15 2.74 20.35
C THR A 420 -12.51 3.33 20.03
N ALA A 421 -13.40 2.50 19.46
CA ALA A 421 -14.77 2.92 19.19
C ALA A 421 -15.33 3.48 20.49
N VAL A 422 -15.67 4.76 20.49
CA VAL A 422 -16.44 5.37 21.61
C VAL A 422 -17.69 4.50 21.76
N PRO A 423 -17.93 3.87 22.93
CA PRO A 423 -19.12 3.07 23.10
C PRO A 423 -20.33 3.97 22.76
N ALA A 424 -21.17 3.52 21.83
CA ALA A 424 -22.41 4.21 21.53
C ALA A 424 -23.13 4.45 22.86
N ALA A 425 -23.33 5.73 23.21
CA ALA A 425 -24.07 6.09 24.40
C ALA A 425 -25.40 5.36 24.35
N ARG A 426 -25.64 4.45 25.34
CA ARG A 426 -26.93 3.78 25.46
C ARG A 426 -27.98 4.88 25.62
N ALA A 427 -28.81 5.01 24.61
CA ALA A 427 -30.03 5.80 24.74
C ALA A 427 -30.82 5.25 25.95
N LYS A 428 -31.08 6.14 26.92
CA LYS A 428 -31.94 5.86 28.06
C LYS A 428 -33.39 5.87 27.62
#